data_5d41d32d59bc73e8a10479fabe6d3a70
#
_entry.id   5d41d32d59bc73e8a10479fabe6d3a70
#
_cell.length_a   1.000
_cell.length_b   1.000
_cell.length_c   1.000
_cell.angle_alpha   90.00
_cell.angle_beta   90.00
_cell.angle_gamma   90.00
#
_symmetry.space_group_name_H-M   'P 1'
#
loop_
_entity.id
_entity.type
_entity.pdbx_description
1 polymer ?
#
loop_
_entity_poly.entity_id
_entity_poly.type
_entity_poly.pdbx_seq_one_letter_code
_entity_poly.pdbx_strand_id
1 'polypeptide(L)'
;YELGDILHNSSYITYEDKAFNFHEFFRTWTGDYKMDYAQMPQTASIGAFVHEQDIWSFLNYMTKENKDSAYPYSKEEYRDLFKHSLWMVPGVKAAKALKDLMSKHPVFGSGQFDIVNVAGSNDEESADALNSVRNAISKAESMDTYTITLSCGKLTTGVTVKEWTAVFMLSGSFSTSAANYLQTIFRVQSPCNKDGKIKETAYVFDFAPDRTLKMVSEAVSISAKAGKTNDGDKKILGKFLNYCPVISIEGSKMQEYKADKLLQQLKK
;
A
#
# COMPACT_ATOMS: atom_id res chain seq x y z
N TYR A 1 16.92 11.66 -5.28
CA TYR A 1 16.03 11.21 -4.20
C TYR A 1 15.78 9.72 -4.36
N GLU A 2 16.18 8.92 -3.38
CA GLU A 2 15.83 7.52 -3.30
C GLU A 2 14.50 7.36 -2.52
N LEU A 3 13.79 6.25 -2.69
CA LEU A 3 12.55 6.00 -1.96
C LEU A 3 12.76 6.10 -0.45
N GLY A 4 13.91 5.62 0.04
CA GLY A 4 14.33 5.76 1.43
C GLY A 4 14.38 7.21 1.89
N ASP A 5 14.91 8.13 1.08
CA ASP A 5 15.00 9.55 1.42
C ASP A 5 13.62 10.19 1.51
N ILE A 6 12.69 9.80 0.63
CA ILE A 6 11.31 10.27 0.68
C ILE A 6 10.61 9.75 1.95
N LEU A 7 10.75 8.48 2.26
CA LEU A 7 10.11 7.85 3.42
C LEU A 7 10.72 8.29 4.75
N HIS A 8 11.99 8.71 4.76
CA HIS A 8 12.68 9.24 5.94
C HIS A 8 12.69 10.77 6.03
N ASN A 9 12.04 11.47 5.11
CA ASN A 9 11.91 12.92 5.19
C ASN A 9 11.14 13.29 6.46
N SER A 10 11.75 14.15 7.29
CA SER A 10 11.21 14.60 8.58
C SER A 10 9.81 15.23 8.48
N SER A 11 9.44 15.76 7.31
CA SER A 11 8.12 16.32 7.05
C SER A 11 7.00 15.30 7.11
N TYR A 12 7.32 14.01 6.90
CA TYR A 12 6.35 12.91 6.89
C TYR A 12 6.39 12.04 8.14
N ILE A 13 7.29 12.34 9.09
CA ILE A 13 7.37 11.64 10.37
C ILE A 13 6.47 12.35 11.37
N THR A 14 5.69 11.58 12.14
CA THR A 14 4.85 12.16 13.19
C THR A 14 5.71 12.70 14.33
N TYR A 15 5.14 13.65 15.10
CA TYR A 15 5.82 14.31 16.25
C TYR A 15 6.47 13.31 17.24
N GLU A 16 6.00 12.07 17.29
CA GLU A 16 6.54 11.02 18.16
C GLU A 16 7.63 10.18 17.47
N ASP A 17 8.09 10.52 16.27
CA ASP A 17 9.08 9.79 15.47
C ASP A 17 8.77 8.28 15.28
N LYS A 18 7.48 7.92 15.33
CA LYS A 18 7.06 6.52 15.39
C LYS A 18 6.38 5.99 14.14
N ALA A 19 5.91 6.86 13.25
CA ALA A 19 5.17 6.41 12.07
C ALA A 19 5.26 7.39 10.90
N PHE A 20 5.31 6.84 9.68
CA PHE A 20 5.22 7.63 8.47
C PHE A 20 3.82 8.24 8.32
N ASN A 21 3.75 9.55 8.09
CA ASN A 21 2.50 10.29 7.99
C ASN A 21 1.94 10.28 6.55
N PHE A 22 1.20 9.24 6.20
CA PHE A 22 0.56 9.12 4.89
C PHE A 22 -0.44 10.25 4.60
N HIS A 23 -1.11 10.78 5.61
CA HIS A 23 -2.05 11.90 5.42
C HIS A 23 -1.33 13.16 4.97
N GLU A 24 -0.13 13.44 5.52
CA GLU A 24 0.68 14.56 5.08
C GLU A 24 1.30 14.28 3.71
N PHE A 25 1.85 13.10 3.49
CA PHE A 25 2.44 12.73 2.20
C PHE A 25 1.46 12.87 1.03
N PHE A 26 0.21 12.40 1.22
CA PHE A 26 -0.86 12.49 0.23
C PHE A 26 -1.78 13.70 0.44
N ARG A 27 -1.33 14.74 1.15
CA ARG A 27 -2.11 15.94 1.36
C ARG A 27 -2.35 16.68 0.05
N THR A 28 -3.58 17.17 -0.13
CA THR A 28 -3.97 17.94 -1.31
C THR A 28 -4.26 19.40 -0.94
N TRP A 29 -4.03 20.31 -1.86
CA TRP A 29 -4.40 21.70 -1.71
C TRP A 29 -5.92 21.84 -1.59
N THR A 30 -6.36 22.52 -0.54
CA THR A 30 -7.79 22.73 -0.27
C THR A 30 -8.30 24.07 -0.79
N GLY A 31 -7.42 25.03 -0.99
CA GLY A 31 -7.72 26.43 -1.26
C GLY A 31 -8.12 27.20 0.00
N ASP A 32 -8.15 26.56 1.17
CA ASP A 32 -8.39 27.21 2.46
C ASP A 32 -7.06 27.57 3.11
N TYR A 33 -6.84 28.87 3.34
CA TYR A 33 -5.60 29.39 3.93
C TYR A 33 -5.29 28.79 5.32
N LYS A 34 -6.32 28.43 6.10
CA LYS A 34 -6.14 27.82 7.42
C LYS A 34 -5.75 26.35 7.34
N MET A 35 -6.14 25.67 6.28
CA MET A 35 -5.87 24.25 6.06
C MET A 35 -4.56 24.03 5.30
N ASP A 36 -4.16 25.01 4.50
CA ASP A 36 -2.93 24.96 3.73
C ASP A 36 -1.82 25.65 4.54
N TYR A 37 -1.07 24.89 5.32
CA TYR A 37 0.01 25.36 6.20
C TYR A 37 1.12 26.13 5.47
N ALA A 38 1.30 25.88 4.18
CA ALA A 38 2.13 26.66 3.28
C ALA A 38 1.23 27.45 2.33
N GLN A 39 1.67 28.63 1.93
CA GLN A 39 0.97 29.39 0.91
C GLN A 39 0.92 28.57 -0.38
N MET A 40 -0.28 28.29 -0.87
CA MET A 40 -0.49 27.55 -2.11
C MET A 40 0.16 28.33 -3.27
N PRO A 41 1.07 27.70 -4.03
CA PRO A 41 1.69 28.36 -5.18
C PRO A 41 0.65 28.73 -6.24
N GLN A 42 0.84 29.85 -6.95
CA GLN A 42 -0.06 30.25 -8.04
C GLN A 42 -0.16 29.20 -9.17
N THR A 43 0.86 28.39 -9.33
CA THR A 43 0.89 27.28 -10.30
C THR A 43 0.18 26.03 -9.84
N ALA A 44 -0.17 25.92 -8.56
CA ALA A 44 -0.87 24.77 -8.01
C ALA A 44 -2.39 24.89 -8.23
N SER A 45 -3.04 23.75 -8.35
CA SER A 45 -4.49 23.65 -8.48
C SER A 45 -5.09 23.09 -7.19
N ILE A 46 -6.27 23.57 -6.82
CA ILE A 46 -7.05 22.98 -5.73
C ILE A 46 -7.31 21.50 -6.05
N GLY A 47 -7.03 20.63 -5.08
CA GLY A 47 -7.14 19.18 -5.24
C GLY A 47 -5.86 18.51 -5.77
N ALA A 48 -4.86 19.25 -6.28
CA ALA A 48 -3.55 18.69 -6.58
C ALA A 48 -2.78 18.40 -5.29
N PHE A 49 -1.80 17.51 -5.36
CA PHE A 49 -0.96 17.20 -4.20
C PHE A 49 -0.05 18.36 -3.81
N VAL A 50 0.10 18.56 -2.51
CA VAL A 50 1.07 19.49 -1.96
C VAL A 50 2.50 19.01 -2.23
N HIS A 51 2.71 17.70 -2.10
CA HIS A 51 3.99 17.02 -2.29
C HIS A 51 4.03 16.24 -3.61
N GLU A 52 3.52 16.85 -4.70
CA GLU A 52 3.37 16.17 -6.00
C GLU A 52 4.68 15.58 -6.51
N GLN A 53 5.80 16.28 -6.33
CA GLN A 53 7.11 15.81 -6.79
C GLN A 53 7.58 14.55 -6.02
N ASP A 54 7.32 14.48 -4.72
CA ASP A 54 7.69 13.32 -3.91
C ASP A 54 6.82 12.12 -4.27
N ILE A 55 5.53 12.34 -4.49
CA ILE A 55 4.62 11.29 -4.94
C ILE A 55 4.99 10.82 -6.37
N TRP A 56 5.35 11.75 -7.25
CA TRP A 56 5.85 11.40 -8.58
C TRP A 56 7.12 10.55 -8.51
N SER A 57 8.04 10.91 -7.63
CA SER A 57 9.25 10.15 -7.38
C SER A 57 8.94 8.77 -6.82
N PHE A 58 7.98 8.65 -5.89
CA PHE A 58 7.49 7.37 -5.39
C PHE A 58 6.95 6.48 -6.52
N LEU A 59 6.12 7.01 -7.42
CA LEU A 59 5.61 6.27 -8.58
C LEU A 59 6.73 5.85 -9.52
N ASN A 60 7.71 6.72 -9.77
CA ASN A 60 8.90 6.38 -10.56
C ASN A 60 9.68 5.22 -9.94
N TYR A 61 9.89 5.21 -8.62
CA TYR A 61 10.58 4.11 -7.94
C TYR A 61 9.81 2.79 -8.05
N MET A 62 8.49 2.83 -7.91
CA MET A 62 7.64 1.65 -8.05
C MET A 62 7.75 0.98 -9.42
N THR A 63 8.07 1.76 -10.45
CA THR A 63 8.11 1.34 -11.85
C THR A 63 9.52 1.23 -12.42
N LYS A 64 10.54 1.68 -11.68
CA LYS A 64 11.93 1.73 -12.16
C LYS A 64 12.53 0.34 -12.25
N GLU A 65 12.90 -0.06 -13.45
CA GLU A 65 13.65 -1.29 -13.64
C GLU A 65 15.05 -1.16 -13.05
N ASN A 66 15.37 -2.04 -12.11
CA ASN A 66 16.69 -2.13 -11.49
C ASN A 66 17.01 -3.61 -11.24
N LYS A 67 18.22 -4.04 -11.56
CA LYS A 67 18.68 -5.42 -11.36
C LYS A 67 18.73 -5.81 -9.87
N ASP A 68 19.00 -4.84 -9.00
CA ASP A 68 19.22 -5.04 -7.57
C ASP A 68 17.97 -4.81 -6.72
N SER A 69 16.84 -4.43 -7.31
CA SER A 69 15.61 -4.16 -6.58
C SER A 69 14.38 -4.72 -7.29
N ALA A 70 13.47 -5.26 -6.49
CA ALA A 70 12.23 -5.88 -6.93
C ALA A 70 11.04 -4.96 -6.62
N TYR A 71 11.02 -3.75 -7.18
CA TYR A 71 9.86 -2.88 -7.03
C TYR A 71 8.64 -3.45 -7.75
N PRO A 72 7.44 -3.30 -7.17
CA PRO A 72 6.25 -4.05 -7.59
C PRO A 72 5.88 -3.93 -9.07
N TYR A 73 6.15 -2.80 -9.69
CA TYR A 73 5.78 -2.57 -11.11
C TYR A 73 6.99 -2.37 -12.02
N SER A 74 8.19 -2.72 -11.54
CA SER A 74 9.44 -2.49 -12.27
C SER A 74 9.62 -3.41 -13.49
N LYS A 75 9.03 -4.60 -13.46
CA LYS A 75 9.14 -5.61 -14.53
C LYS A 75 7.77 -6.14 -14.90
N GLU A 76 7.63 -6.59 -16.14
CA GLU A 76 6.39 -7.20 -16.66
C GLU A 76 5.98 -8.42 -15.83
N GLU A 77 6.93 -9.31 -15.51
CA GLU A 77 6.70 -10.47 -14.65
C GLU A 77 6.06 -10.11 -13.30
N TYR A 78 6.48 -8.99 -12.69
CA TYR A 78 5.89 -8.54 -11.44
C TYR A 78 4.50 -7.92 -11.67
N ARG A 79 4.31 -7.20 -12.78
CA ARG A 79 2.99 -6.65 -13.14
C ARG A 79 1.98 -7.77 -13.35
N ASP A 80 2.38 -8.89 -13.93
CA ASP A 80 1.55 -10.08 -14.11
C ASP A 80 1.17 -10.70 -12.76
N LEU A 81 2.10 -10.77 -11.80
CA LEU A 81 1.81 -11.22 -10.43
C LEU A 81 0.80 -10.31 -9.73
N PHE A 82 0.83 -9.01 -10.02
CA PHE A 82 -0.05 -7.99 -9.42
C PHE A 82 -1.09 -7.47 -10.40
N LYS A 83 -1.53 -8.31 -11.33
CA LYS A 83 -2.39 -7.95 -12.47
C LYS A 83 -3.60 -7.14 -12.05
N HIS A 84 -4.23 -7.50 -10.95
CA HIS A 84 -5.33 -6.79 -10.33
C HIS A 84 -4.99 -6.46 -8.90
N SER A 85 -4.82 -5.19 -8.58
CA SER A 85 -4.38 -4.75 -7.26
C SER A 85 -5.34 -3.77 -6.60
N LEU A 86 -5.37 -3.81 -5.26
CA LEU A 86 -6.10 -2.88 -4.40
C LEU A 86 -5.10 -1.94 -3.71
N TRP A 87 -5.24 -0.63 -3.86
CA TRP A 87 -4.43 0.37 -3.20
C TRP A 87 -5.25 1.11 -2.15
N MET A 88 -4.85 0.99 -0.92
CA MET A 88 -5.46 1.68 0.20
C MET A 88 -4.80 3.04 0.40
N VAL A 89 -5.53 4.11 0.12
CA VAL A 89 -5.05 5.50 0.21
C VAL A 89 -5.73 6.27 1.36
N PRO A 90 -5.12 7.35 1.90
CA PRO A 90 -5.60 7.95 3.15
C PRO A 90 -6.85 8.82 3.03
N GLY A 91 -7.47 8.93 1.87
CA GLY A 91 -8.71 9.70 1.73
C GLY A 91 -9.22 9.86 0.31
N VAL A 92 -10.46 10.34 0.18
CA VAL A 92 -11.15 10.50 -1.11
C VAL A 92 -10.44 11.49 -2.04
N LYS A 93 -9.99 12.63 -1.48
CA LYS A 93 -9.25 13.65 -2.24
C LYS A 93 -7.90 13.11 -2.71
N ALA A 94 -7.20 12.38 -1.85
CA ALA A 94 -5.95 11.73 -2.17
C ALA A 94 -6.12 10.70 -3.30
N ALA A 95 -7.17 9.87 -3.25
CA ALA A 95 -7.47 8.88 -4.29
C ALA A 95 -7.72 9.55 -5.66
N LYS A 96 -8.48 10.65 -5.67
CA LYS A 96 -8.74 11.40 -6.90
C LYS A 96 -7.43 11.99 -7.47
N ALA A 97 -6.66 12.70 -6.63
CA ALA A 97 -5.41 13.30 -7.05
C ALA A 97 -4.39 12.25 -7.53
N LEU A 98 -4.35 11.08 -6.86
CA LEU A 98 -3.46 9.99 -7.26
C LEU A 98 -3.86 9.41 -8.62
N LYS A 99 -5.15 9.20 -8.87
CA LYS A 99 -5.63 8.78 -10.20
C LYS A 99 -5.23 9.78 -11.29
N ASP A 100 -5.43 11.08 -11.02
CA ASP A 100 -5.10 12.14 -11.98
C ASP A 100 -3.58 12.20 -12.24
N LEU A 101 -2.76 12.00 -11.21
CA LEU A 101 -1.30 11.98 -11.33
C LEU A 101 -0.82 10.73 -12.08
N MET A 102 -1.34 9.54 -11.72
CA MET A 102 -0.99 8.28 -12.37
C MET A 102 -1.39 8.26 -13.85
N SER A 103 -2.47 8.93 -14.23
CA SER A 103 -2.88 9.04 -15.64
C SER A 103 -1.85 9.77 -16.52
N LYS A 104 -1.02 10.62 -15.91
CA LYS A 104 0.06 11.36 -16.58
C LYS A 104 1.41 10.62 -16.52
N HIS A 105 1.50 9.57 -15.69
CA HIS A 105 2.74 8.85 -15.45
C HIS A 105 3.09 7.96 -16.67
N PRO A 106 4.37 7.90 -17.12
CA PRO A 106 4.75 7.15 -18.32
C PRO A 106 4.36 5.68 -18.32
N VAL A 107 4.41 5.03 -17.16
CA VAL A 107 4.04 3.61 -17.03
C VAL A 107 2.56 3.45 -16.72
N PHE A 108 2.06 4.08 -15.66
CA PHE A 108 0.66 3.92 -15.24
C PHE A 108 -0.33 4.56 -16.21
N GLY A 109 0.06 5.63 -16.92
CA GLY A 109 -0.73 6.31 -17.95
C GLY A 109 -0.50 5.78 -19.37
N SER A 110 0.26 4.70 -19.55
CA SER A 110 0.59 4.13 -20.85
C SER A 110 -0.60 3.50 -21.61
N GLY A 111 -1.75 3.35 -20.95
CA GLY A 111 -2.91 2.60 -21.45
C GLY A 111 -2.90 1.11 -21.08
N GLN A 112 -1.84 0.61 -20.46
CA GLN A 112 -1.78 -0.75 -19.95
C GLN A 112 -2.45 -0.91 -18.58
N PHE A 113 -2.72 0.19 -17.87
CA PHE A 113 -3.34 0.18 -16.55
C PHE A 113 -4.69 0.89 -16.57
N ASP A 114 -5.74 0.21 -16.13
CA ASP A 114 -7.03 0.84 -15.83
C ASP A 114 -7.09 1.18 -14.32
N ILE A 115 -7.12 2.49 -14.01
CA ILE A 115 -7.11 2.98 -12.63
C ILE A 115 -8.53 3.32 -12.21
N VAL A 116 -9.11 2.47 -11.38
CA VAL A 116 -10.48 2.59 -10.88
C VAL A 116 -10.46 3.25 -9.51
N ASN A 117 -11.02 4.45 -9.40
CA ASN A 117 -11.19 5.12 -8.12
C ASN A 117 -12.57 4.83 -7.56
N VAL A 118 -12.62 4.09 -6.46
CA VAL A 118 -13.86 3.76 -5.72
C VAL A 118 -13.90 4.45 -4.35
N ALA A 119 -12.96 5.32 -4.05
CA ALA A 119 -12.98 6.15 -2.86
C ALA A 119 -14.10 7.19 -2.99
N GLY A 120 -15.15 7.05 -2.21
CA GLY A 120 -16.28 7.97 -2.21
C GLY A 120 -16.92 8.05 -0.82
N SER A 121 -17.83 9.02 -0.62
CA SER A 121 -18.40 9.35 0.69
C SER A 121 -19.69 8.61 1.05
N ASN A 122 -20.37 7.94 0.11
CA ASN A 122 -21.72 7.41 0.31
C ASN A 122 -21.77 5.88 0.21
N ASP A 123 -22.49 5.24 1.13
CA ASP A 123 -22.64 3.76 1.17
C ASP A 123 -23.53 3.23 0.04
N GLU A 124 -24.45 4.03 -0.48
CA GLU A 124 -25.33 3.66 -1.61
C GLU A 124 -24.56 3.38 -2.91
N GLU A 125 -23.37 3.95 -3.06
CA GLU A 125 -22.49 3.73 -4.22
C GLU A 125 -21.62 2.46 -4.13
N SER A 126 -21.76 1.64 -3.08
CA SER A 126 -20.92 0.45 -2.92
C SER A 126 -21.17 -0.62 -3.99
N ALA A 127 -22.42 -0.78 -4.43
CA ALA A 127 -22.75 -1.71 -5.51
C ALA A 127 -22.20 -1.22 -6.86
N ASP A 128 -22.31 0.08 -7.12
CA ASP A 128 -21.78 0.70 -8.34
C ASP A 128 -20.24 0.68 -8.35
N ALA A 129 -19.62 0.89 -7.20
CA ALA A 129 -18.18 0.76 -7.03
C ALA A 129 -17.71 -0.66 -7.34
N LEU A 130 -18.41 -1.68 -6.84
CA LEU A 130 -18.07 -3.08 -7.12
C LEU A 130 -18.26 -3.42 -8.60
N ASN A 131 -19.34 -2.96 -9.22
CA ASN A 131 -19.59 -3.16 -10.64
C ASN A 131 -18.51 -2.48 -11.50
N SER A 132 -18.09 -1.28 -11.13
CA SER A 132 -17.00 -0.56 -11.81
C SER A 132 -15.69 -1.35 -11.75
N VAL A 133 -15.35 -1.91 -10.58
CA VAL A 133 -14.15 -2.74 -10.44
C VAL A 133 -14.25 -4.02 -11.29
N ARG A 134 -15.37 -4.74 -11.23
CA ARG A 134 -15.58 -5.97 -12.00
C ARG A 134 -15.53 -5.73 -13.51
N ASN A 135 -16.15 -4.63 -13.97
CA ASN A 135 -16.11 -4.27 -15.38
C ASN A 135 -14.69 -3.92 -15.84
N ALA A 136 -13.94 -3.18 -15.03
CA ALA A 136 -12.54 -2.88 -15.34
C ALA A 136 -11.68 -4.14 -15.39
N ILE A 137 -11.84 -5.06 -14.44
CA ILE A 137 -11.15 -6.35 -14.43
C ILE A 137 -11.49 -7.16 -15.68
N SER A 138 -12.79 -7.33 -16.01
CA SER A 138 -13.21 -8.08 -17.18
C SER A 138 -12.66 -7.49 -18.49
N LYS A 139 -12.63 -6.17 -18.59
CA LYS A 139 -12.02 -5.46 -19.72
C LYS A 139 -10.51 -5.71 -19.77
N ALA A 140 -9.82 -5.54 -18.66
CA ALA A 140 -8.38 -5.73 -18.57
C ALA A 140 -7.96 -7.17 -18.94
N GLU A 141 -8.73 -8.16 -18.53
CA GLU A 141 -8.48 -9.55 -18.89
C GLU A 141 -8.68 -9.83 -20.37
N SER A 142 -9.69 -9.20 -21.01
CA SER A 142 -9.91 -9.34 -22.45
C SER A 142 -8.84 -8.67 -23.31
N MET A 143 -8.16 -7.67 -22.75
CA MET A 143 -7.12 -6.88 -23.42
C MET A 143 -5.70 -7.23 -22.99
N ASP A 144 -5.56 -8.19 -22.05
CA ASP A 144 -4.31 -8.54 -21.38
C ASP A 144 -3.59 -7.33 -20.77
N THR A 145 -4.35 -6.55 -19.99
CA THR A 145 -3.89 -5.35 -19.29
C THR A 145 -4.09 -5.50 -17.78
N TYR A 146 -3.82 -4.45 -17.03
CA TYR A 146 -3.75 -4.44 -15.57
C TYR A 146 -4.82 -3.52 -14.97
N THR A 147 -5.26 -3.78 -13.73
CA THR A 147 -6.12 -2.85 -13.00
C THR A 147 -5.52 -2.46 -11.65
N ILE A 148 -5.71 -1.20 -11.29
CA ILE A 148 -5.40 -0.67 -9.96
C ILE A 148 -6.68 -0.06 -9.40
N THR A 149 -7.17 -0.62 -8.30
CA THR A 149 -8.34 -0.10 -7.58
C THR A 149 -7.88 0.80 -6.45
N LEU A 150 -8.22 2.09 -6.48
CA LEU A 150 -7.94 3.03 -5.39
C LEU A 150 -9.13 3.08 -4.44
N SER A 151 -8.90 2.83 -3.14
CA SER A 151 -9.92 2.88 -2.10
C SER A 151 -9.39 3.56 -0.83
N CYS A 152 -10.28 4.18 -0.07
CA CYS A 152 -9.99 4.75 1.25
C CYS A 152 -10.88 4.14 2.35
N GLY A 153 -11.24 2.87 2.21
CA GLY A 153 -12.09 2.14 3.16
C GLY A 153 -13.28 1.42 2.52
N LYS A 154 -13.76 1.88 1.36
CA LYS A 154 -14.78 1.13 0.60
C LYS A 154 -14.21 -0.21 0.13
N LEU A 155 -15.10 -1.19 -0.01
CA LEU A 155 -14.77 -2.55 -0.44
C LEU A 155 -13.84 -3.32 0.53
N THR A 156 -13.54 -2.76 1.73
CA THR A 156 -12.76 -3.47 2.75
C THR A 156 -13.61 -4.42 3.59
N THR A 157 -14.94 -4.23 3.61
CA THR A 157 -15.89 -5.09 4.32
C THR A 157 -17.02 -5.52 3.39
N GLY A 158 -17.56 -6.71 3.58
CA GLY A 158 -18.77 -7.20 2.89
C GLY A 158 -18.64 -7.50 1.39
N VAL A 159 -17.48 -7.25 0.75
CA VAL A 159 -17.28 -7.41 -0.70
C VAL A 159 -16.14 -8.37 -0.98
N THR A 160 -16.31 -9.22 -1.98
CA THR A 160 -15.25 -10.11 -2.45
C THR A 160 -14.97 -9.87 -3.93
N VAL A 161 -13.73 -9.49 -4.25
CA VAL A 161 -13.17 -9.45 -5.60
C VAL A 161 -12.06 -10.48 -5.63
N LYS A 162 -12.37 -11.66 -6.19
CA LYS A 162 -11.48 -12.84 -6.14
C LYS A 162 -10.21 -12.63 -6.96
N GLU A 163 -10.29 -11.77 -7.97
CA GLU A 163 -9.24 -11.49 -8.93
C GLU A 163 -8.11 -10.62 -8.36
N TRP A 164 -8.35 -9.89 -7.26
CA TRP A 164 -7.27 -9.14 -6.62
C TRP A 164 -6.17 -10.06 -6.12
N THR A 165 -4.95 -9.84 -6.61
CA THR A 165 -3.75 -10.61 -6.24
C THR A 165 -2.82 -9.85 -5.30
N ALA A 166 -2.94 -8.52 -5.24
CA ALA A 166 -2.10 -7.70 -4.38
C ALA A 166 -2.88 -6.58 -3.69
N VAL A 167 -2.45 -6.22 -2.47
CA VAL A 167 -2.89 -5.01 -1.77
C VAL A 167 -1.68 -4.15 -1.41
N PHE A 168 -1.81 -2.85 -1.66
CA PHE A 168 -0.83 -1.82 -1.34
C PHE A 168 -1.40 -0.93 -0.23
N MET A 169 -0.76 -0.99 0.94
CA MET A 169 -1.19 -0.25 2.12
C MET A 169 -0.45 1.10 2.16
N LEU A 170 -1.06 2.11 1.51
CA LEU A 170 -0.59 3.51 1.47
C LEU A 170 -1.38 4.39 2.44
N SER A 171 -2.13 3.80 3.34
CA SER A 171 -2.91 4.49 4.36
C SER A 171 -2.78 3.79 5.69
N GLY A 172 -3.08 4.50 6.73
CA GLY A 172 -3.07 4.00 8.09
C GLY A 172 -2.23 4.88 8.99
N SER A 173 -2.58 4.87 10.24
CA SER A 173 -1.83 5.49 11.32
C SER A 173 -1.35 4.40 12.27
N PHE A 174 -0.46 4.75 13.17
CA PHE A 174 -0.07 3.89 14.29
C PHE A 174 -1.29 3.38 15.10
N SER A 175 -2.39 4.15 15.09
CA SER A 175 -3.65 3.81 15.75
C SER A 175 -4.57 2.88 14.95
N THR A 176 -4.22 2.51 13.71
CA THR A 176 -5.04 1.57 12.92
C THR A 176 -5.15 0.25 13.66
N SER A 177 -6.39 -0.21 13.92
CA SER A 177 -6.60 -1.48 14.61
C SER A 177 -6.09 -2.65 13.77
N ALA A 178 -5.48 -3.63 14.43
CA ALA A 178 -5.05 -4.87 13.78
C ALA A 178 -6.20 -5.57 13.04
N ALA A 179 -7.43 -5.49 13.57
CA ALA A 179 -8.62 -6.05 12.92
C ALA A 179 -8.91 -5.40 11.55
N ASN A 180 -8.89 -4.08 11.46
CA ASN A 180 -9.11 -3.38 10.19
C ASN A 180 -8.00 -3.67 9.17
N TYR A 181 -6.78 -3.76 9.65
CA TYR A 181 -5.65 -4.13 8.81
C TYR A 181 -5.81 -5.55 8.24
N LEU A 182 -6.09 -6.54 9.10
CA LEU A 182 -6.28 -7.92 8.70
C LEU A 182 -7.49 -8.07 7.76
N GLN A 183 -8.60 -7.39 8.04
CA GLN A 183 -9.75 -7.39 7.14
C GLN A 183 -9.41 -6.89 5.73
N THR A 184 -8.54 -5.92 5.62
CA THR A 184 -8.08 -5.38 4.33
C THR A 184 -7.20 -6.37 3.60
N ILE A 185 -6.19 -6.93 4.26
CA ILE A 185 -5.27 -7.88 3.59
C ILE A 185 -5.93 -9.21 3.23
N PHE A 186 -6.96 -9.64 3.97
CA PHE A 186 -7.72 -10.83 3.63
C PHE A 186 -8.53 -10.71 2.33
N ARG A 187 -8.76 -9.49 1.83
CA ARG A 187 -9.47 -9.30 0.54
C ARG A 187 -8.73 -9.91 -0.64
N VAL A 188 -7.41 -9.86 -0.63
CA VAL A 188 -6.61 -10.45 -1.71
C VAL A 188 -6.34 -11.93 -1.54
N GLN A 189 -6.71 -12.51 -0.39
CA GLN A 189 -6.54 -13.96 -0.13
C GLN A 189 -7.72 -14.81 -0.60
N SER A 190 -8.80 -14.19 -1.10
CA SER A 190 -9.95 -14.94 -1.61
C SER A 190 -9.52 -15.90 -2.73
N PRO A 191 -9.86 -17.18 -2.64
CA PRO A 191 -9.52 -18.15 -3.70
C PRO A 191 -10.13 -17.73 -5.03
N CYS A 192 -9.34 -17.82 -6.08
CA CYS A 192 -9.77 -17.59 -7.46
C CYS A 192 -9.29 -18.76 -8.31
N ASN A 193 -10.22 -19.35 -9.06
CA ASN A 193 -9.90 -20.30 -10.12
C ASN A 193 -10.51 -19.75 -11.41
N LYS A 194 -9.68 -19.48 -12.39
CA LYS A 194 -10.11 -18.95 -13.66
C LYS A 194 -9.43 -19.75 -14.78
N ASP A 195 -10.24 -20.31 -15.66
CA ASP A 195 -9.77 -21.10 -16.81
C ASP A 195 -8.76 -22.20 -16.41
N GLY A 196 -8.98 -22.85 -15.24
CA GLY A 196 -8.11 -23.87 -14.70
C GLY A 196 -6.84 -23.35 -14.01
N LYS A 197 -6.61 -22.04 -14.01
CA LYS A 197 -5.51 -21.38 -13.27
C LYS A 197 -5.97 -20.99 -11.89
N ILE A 198 -5.36 -21.59 -10.87
CA ILE A 198 -5.64 -21.29 -9.46
C ILE A 198 -4.72 -20.16 -9.00
N LYS A 199 -5.29 -19.18 -8.33
CA LYS A 199 -4.50 -18.16 -7.62
C LYS A 199 -3.81 -18.81 -6.42
N GLU A 200 -2.51 -19.05 -6.53
CA GLU A 200 -1.73 -19.71 -5.49
C GLU A 200 -1.22 -18.76 -4.41
N THR A 201 -1.00 -17.48 -4.78
CA THR A 201 -0.35 -16.49 -3.91
C THR A 201 -1.11 -15.17 -3.93
N ALA A 202 -1.13 -14.51 -2.78
CA ALA A 202 -1.58 -13.14 -2.61
C ALA A 202 -0.45 -12.32 -1.97
N TYR A 203 -0.33 -11.06 -2.37
CA TYR A 203 0.77 -10.19 -2.00
C TYR A 203 0.27 -9.00 -1.17
N VAL A 204 1.00 -8.67 -0.13
CA VAL A 204 0.75 -7.50 0.71
C VAL A 204 1.99 -6.63 0.71
N PHE A 205 1.84 -5.39 0.25
CA PHE A 205 2.88 -4.37 0.31
C PHE A 205 2.47 -3.33 1.34
N ASP A 206 3.15 -3.35 2.48
CA ASP A 206 2.93 -2.37 3.53
C ASP A 206 4.12 -1.41 3.59
N PHE A 207 3.84 -0.13 3.37
CA PHE A 207 4.84 0.94 3.39
C PHE A 207 4.98 1.60 4.77
N ALA A 208 4.28 1.07 5.80
CA ALA A 208 4.38 1.51 7.18
C ALA A 208 5.06 0.44 8.05
N PRO A 209 6.39 0.45 8.19
CA PRO A 209 7.13 -0.57 8.96
C PRO A 209 6.65 -0.68 10.42
N ASP A 210 6.25 0.43 11.03
CA ASP A 210 5.74 0.47 12.40
C ASP A 210 4.50 -0.40 12.60
N ARG A 211 3.63 -0.49 11.61
CA ARG A 211 2.42 -1.31 11.65
C ARG A 211 2.78 -2.79 11.68
N THR A 212 3.70 -3.21 10.83
CA THR A 212 4.20 -4.58 10.80
C THR A 212 4.88 -4.94 12.12
N LEU A 213 5.73 -4.05 12.65
CA LEU A 213 6.40 -4.23 13.94
C LEU A 213 5.38 -4.33 15.10
N LYS A 214 4.34 -3.51 15.11
CA LYS A 214 3.27 -3.57 16.10
C LYS A 214 2.53 -4.90 16.06
N MET A 215 2.15 -5.38 14.86
CA MET A 215 1.49 -6.68 14.71
C MET A 215 2.37 -7.83 15.20
N VAL A 216 3.66 -7.81 14.86
CA VAL A 216 4.64 -8.78 15.34
C VAL A 216 4.71 -8.76 16.88
N SER A 217 4.80 -7.56 17.47
CA SER A 217 4.84 -7.38 18.92
C SER A 217 3.57 -7.91 19.61
N GLU A 218 2.40 -7.65 19.05
CA GLU A 218 1.13 -8.17 19.55
C GLU A 218 1.07 -9.71 19.45
N ALA A 219 1.50 -10.28 18.34
CA ALA A 219 1.55 -11.73 18.12
C ALA A 219 2.52 -12.43 19.12
N VAL A 220 3.69 -11.84 19.34
CA VAL A 220 4.68 -12.30 20.32
C VAL A 220 4.12 -12.18 21.75
N SER A 221 3.45 -11.07 22.08
CA SER A 221 2.85 -10.84 23.40
C SER A 221 1.73 -11.83 23.72
N ILE A 222 0.91 -12.20 22.74
CA ILE A 222 -0.13 -13.23 22.88
C ILE A 222 0.52 -14.58 23.19
N SER A 223 1.62 -14.90 22.52
CA SER A 223 2.35 -16.14 22.73
C SER A 223 3.06 -16.19 24.08
N ALA A 224 3.63 -15.08 24.54
CA ALA A 224 4.29 -14.97 25.84
C ALA A 224 3.30 -15.15 27.01
N LYS A 225 2.07 -14.62 26.89
CA LYS A 225 0.98 -14.85 27.85
C LYS A 225 0.54 -16.32 27.93
N ALA A 226 0.84 -17.12 26.91
CA ALA A 226 0.61 -18.56 26.92
C ALA A 226 1.68 -19.39 27.65
N GLY A 227 2.58 -18.76 28.41
CA GLY A 227 3.54 -19.42 29.32
C GLY A 227 4.77 -20.02 28.63
N LYS A 228 5.14 -19.53 27.45
CA LYS A 228 6.30 -20.02 26.69
C LYS A 228 7.51 -19.09 26.82
N THR A 229 8.66 -19.70 27.03
CA THR A 229 9.97 -19.08 27.24
C THR A 229 10.55 -18.41 25.96
N ASN A 230 11.59 -17.58 26.15
CA ASN A 230 12.30 -16.78 25.14
C ASN A 230 12.63 -17.47 23.79
N ASP A 231 12.83 -18.80 23.77
CA ASP A 231 13.06 -19.55 22.53
C ASP A 231 11.79 -19.77 21.70
N GLY A 232 10.64 -19.78 22.36
CA GLY A 232 9.34 -19.83 21.68
C GLY A 232 9.05 -18.57 20.85
N ASP A 233 9.42 -17.42 21.39
CA ASP A 233 9.18 -16.10 20.74
C ASP A 233 10.02 -15.94 19.48
N LYS A 234 11.29 -16.38 19.51
CA LYS A 234 12.17 -16.39 18.33
C LYS A 234 11.64 -17.31 17.22
N LYS A 235 11.12 -18.49 17.62
CA LYS A 235 10.57 -19.46 16.67
C LYS A 235 9.28 -18.96 16.03
N ILE A 236 8.43 -18.25 16.76
CA ILE A 236 7.19 -17.65 16.26
C ILE A 236 7.52 -16.50 15.31
N LEU A 237 8.44 -15.61 15.71
CA LEU A 237 8.89 -14.53 14.85
C LEU A 237 9.56 -15.05 13.58
N GLY A 238 10.41 -16.09 13.68
CA GLY A 238 11.02 -16.73 12.53
C GLY A 238 9.99 -17.31 11.56
N LYS A 239 8.93 -17.97 12.08
CA LYS A 239 7.82 -18.45 11.26
C LYS A 239 7.07 -17.29 10.60
N PHE A 240 6.80 -16.21 11.33
CA PHE A 240 6.11 -15.05 10.80
C PHE A 240 6.92 -14.41 9.66
N LEU A 241 8.23 -14.22 9.83
CA LEU A 241 9.11 -13.63 8.82
C LEU A 241 9.26 -14.50 7.56
N ASN A 242 9.06 -15.82 7.66
CA ASN A 242 9.00 -16.68 6.48
C ASN A 242 7.78 -16.39 5.60
N TYR A 243 6.69 -15.89 6.17
CA TYR A 243 5.46 -15.53 5.43
C TYR A 243 5.34 -14.03 5.17
N CYS A 244 6.00 -13.21 5.99
CA CYS A 244 5.98 -11.75 5.90
C CYS A 244 7.42 -11.22 5.98
N PRO A 245 8.21 -11.34 4.91
CA PRO A 245 9.58 -10.81 4.90
C PRO A 245 9.54 -9.29 5.06
N VAL A 246 10.27 -8.78 6.03
CA VAL A 246 10.51 -7.35 6.17
C VAL A 246 11.71 -6.99 5.31
N ILE A 247 11.49 -6.14 4.34
CA ILE A 247 12.51 -5.68 3.41
C ILE A 247 12.94 -4.28 3.86
N SER A 248 14.21 -4.10 4.16
CA SER A 248 14.81 -2.77 4.34
C SER A 248 15.46 -2.31 3.05
N ILE A 249 15.39 -1.01 2.81
CA ILE A 249 16.08 -0.37 1.68
C ILE A 249 17.27 0.38 2.26
N GLU A 250 18.48 -0.08 1.95
CA GLU A 250 19.71 0.64 2.23
C GLU A 250 20.30 1.14 0.90
N GLY A 251 20.18 2.44 0.66
CA GLY A 251 20.48 3.01 -0.65
C GLY A 251 19.54 2.47 -1.72
N SER A 252 20.07 1.97 -2.83
CA SER A 252 19.30 1.34 -3.91
C SER A 252 19.17 -0.18 -3.80
N LYS A 253 19.61 -0.78 -2.69
CA LYS A 253 19.56 -2.24 -2.47
C LYS A 253 18.47 -2.63 -1.51
N MET A 254 17.65 -3.58 -1.92
CA MET A 254 16.69 -4.25 -1.03
C MET A 254 17.40 -5.38 -0.29
N GLN A 255 17.28 -5.41 1.04
CA GLN A 255 17.82 -6.47 1.88
C GLN A 255 16.72 -7.03 2.78
N GLU A 256 16.66 -8.35 2.90
CA GLU A 256 15.79 -8.98 3.89
C GLU A 256 16.29 -8.68 5.31
N TYR A 257 15.40 -8.22 6.14
CA TYR A 257 15.68 -7.94 7.54
C TYR A 257 15.79 -9.24 8.32
N LYS A 258 16.95 -9.50 8.92
CA LYS A 258 17.15 -10.71 9.73
C LYS A 258 16.35 -10.62 11.05
N ALA A 259 15.73 -11.73 11.43
CA ALA A 259 14.92 -11.86 12.65
C ALA A 259 15.62 -11.34 13.92
N ASP A 260 16.93 -11.57 14.04
CA ASP A 260 17.71 -11.12 15.21
C ASP A 260 17.84 -9.59 15.31
N LYS A 261 17.99 -8.89 14.18
CA LYS A 261 17.98 -7.41 14.15
C LYS A 261 16.63 -6.84 14.52
N LEU A 262 15.55 -7.45 14.05
CA LEU A 262 14.18 -7.04 14.34
C LEU A 262 13.86 -7.20 15.84
N LEU A 263 14.25 -8.33 16.43
CA LEU A 263 14.10 -8.58 17.88
C LEU A 263 14.89 -7.61 18.75
N GLN A 264 16.07 -7.17 18.29
CA GLN A 264 16.85 -6.16 18.99
C GLN A 264 16.20 -4.78 18.99
N GLN A 265 15.51 -4.43 17.91
CA GLN A 265 14.77 -3.17 17.80
C GLN A 265 13.47 -3.19 18.62
N LEU A 266 12.77 -4.33 18.69
CA LEU A 266 11.57 -4.50 19.51
C LEU A 266 11.84 -4.49 21.03
N LYS A 267 13.10 -4.69 21.43
CA LYS A 267 13.51 -4.67 22.86
C LYS A 267 13.97 -3.28 23.33
N LYS A 268 14.14 -2.32 22.46
CA LYS A 268 14.41 -0.90 22.78
C LYS A 268 13.12 -0.14 22.89
#